data_e236ab66b666a2fc9d741236452148ab
#
_entry.id   e236ab66b666a2fc9d741236452148ab
#
_cell.length_a   1.000
_cell.length_b   1.000
_cell.length_c   1.000
_cell.angle_alpha   90.00
_cell.angle_beta   90.00
_cell.angle_gamma   90.00
#
_symmetry.space_group_name_H-M   'P 1'
#
loop_
_entity.id
_entity.type
_entity.pdbx_description
1 polymer ?
#
loop_
_entity_poly.entity_id
_entity_poly.type
_entity_poly.pdbx_seq_one_letter_code
_entity_poly.pdbx_strand_id
1 'polypeptide(L)'
;MALLTLVLVLAATFAAYRYFFHPLRRIPGPLLAKFTDAQRFLDTAGGRAELTHRLLHAKYGPVVRIGPNTVSLSDPECIKLIYSNKANFPKSDFYAVNDVTQGGQRVCTLFGTRDNAFHAKLRAPIQKYYKVSELLKLEHRVDRVIEDFCGKLEERFVKPGKPCDIAEWFLFYAWDAISDVTFSKPIKEGFLNKGGDIDDLLTTAEQALDYFAAVGQVPILDEVLDKNPVKRIGPPSFQAAADFCVKKLIARTTGAETNDTANQDYLDHFLAIKQASDPADGVSDATVVGWMLLNILAGADTTATTLTAILYYLLKHPDCYKRLQHELDAARLPRPVPYGDAVRCEYLDAVVREALRVHPGVGLLLERVVPEEGLAVPRGARNGEDVFLPPGTVVGMNAWVVNNDKGVFGPDAEVFRPERWLRGDGEGVEGYEERIKRMKDVMLSFGAGRRVCLGRELSLFEIYKVVPMIVGAFDFELVDQKKEWELTNSWFVRVKSVDVRIKPRMLPN
;
A
#
# COMPACT_ATOMS: atom_id res chain seq x y z
N MET A 1 14.28 38.47 30.44
CA MET A 1 15.17 39.00 29.38
C MET A 1 16.31 38.02 29.08
N ALA A 2 17.21 37.69 30.01
CA ALA A 2 18.37 36.82 29.74
C ALA A 2 18.02 35.44 29.15
N LEU A 3 16.98 34.74 29.65
CA LEU A 3 16.55 33.46 29.12
C LEU A 3 16.06 33.55 27.67
N LEU A 4 15.27 34.58 27.33
CA LEU A 4 14.77 34.80 25.96
C LEU A 4 15.94 35.09 25.01
N THR A 5 16.90 35.92 25.43
CA THR A 5 18.11 36.23 24.65
C THR A 5 18.91 34.95 24.39
N LEU A 6 19.11 34.12 25.43
CA LEU A 6 19.81 32.85 25.29
C LEU A 6 19.10 31.89 24.26
N VAL A 7 17.78 31.77 24.37
CA VAL A 7 16.99 30.94 23.42
C VAL A 7 17.13 31.46 21.99
N LEU A 8 17.06 32.78 21.79
CA LEU A 8 17.22 33.39 20.45
C LEU A 8 18.64 33.19 19.89
N VAL A 9 19.68 33.31 20.71
CA VAL A 9 21.07 33.04 20.29
C VAL A 9 21.26 31.58 19.92
N LEU A 10 20.75 30.64 20.72
CA LEU A 10 20.83 29.23 20.43
C LEU A 10 20.07 28.88 19.12
N ALA A 11 18.89 29.45 18.95
CA ALA A 11 18.09 29.25 17.70
C ALA A 11 18.83 29.82 16.48
N ALA A 12 19.43 31.03 16.60
CA ALA A 12 20.20 31.64 15.51
C ALA A 12 21.45 30.81 15.18
N THR A 13 22.18 30.35 16.19
CA THR A 13 23.37 29.49 16.03
C THR A 13 22.98 28.16 15.35
N PHE A 14 21.92 27.54 15.81
CA PHE A 14 21.39 26.32 15.20
C PHE A 14 21.00 26.55 13.73
N ALA A 15 20.30 27.64 13.44
CA ALA A 15 19.91 27.99 12.08
C ALA A 15 21.13 28.24 11.19
N ALA A 16 22.13 28.99 11.69
CA ALA A 16 23.37 29.22 10.97
C ALA A 16 24.13 27.92 10.70
N TYR A 17 24.25 27.04 11.69
CA TYR A 17 24.85 25.72 11.48
C TYR A 17 24.11 24.92 10.40
N ARG A 18 22.79 24.81 10.50
CA ARG A 18 21.95 24.08 9.53
C ARG A 18 22.08 24.64 8.11
N TYR A 19 22.21 25.92 7.96
CA TYR A 19 22.33 26.58 6.69
C TYR A 19 23.72 26.46 6.07
N PHE A 20 24.78 26.71 6.83
CA PHE A 20 26.15 26.87 6.32
C PHE A 20 27.00 25.60 6.43
N PHE A 21 26.80 24.80 7.48
CA PHE A 21 27.72 23.71 7.83
C PHE A 21 27.09 22.29 7.71
N HIS A 22 25.76 22.17 7.61
CA HIS A 22 25.14 20.87 7.52
C HIS A 22 25.62 20.11 6.27
N PRO A 23 25.91 18.78 6.35
CA PRO A 23 26.38 17.98 5.22
C PRO A 23 25.48 18.06 3.98
N LEU A 24 24.15 18.11 4.19
CA LEU A 24 23.16 18.21 3.13
C LEU A 24 22.88 19.64 2.62
N ARG A 25 23.72 20.64 2.99
CA ARG A 25 23.45 22.07 2.65
C ARG A 25 23.36 22.35 1.15
N ARG A 26 24.08 21.57 0.32
CA ARG A 26 24.13 21.73 -1.15
C ARG A 26 22.96 21.04 -1.86
N ILE A 27 22.22 20.18 -1.17
CA ILE A 27 21.08 19.49 -1.77
C ILE A 27 19.92 20.48 -1.88
N PRO A 28 19.35 20.66 -3.08
CA PRO A 28 18.25 21.59 -3.33
C PRO A 28 16.96 21.12 -2.63
N GLY A 29 16.08 22.06 -2.33
CA GLY A 29 14.79 21.80 -1.73
C GLY A 29 14.19 23.06 -1.11
N PRO A 30 13.00 22.97 -0.52
CA PRO A 30 12.37 24.08 0.20
C PRO A 30 13.25 24.61 1.31
N LEU A 31 13.27 25.93 1.48
CA LEU A 31 14.13 26.57 2.49
C LEU A 31 13.81 26.07 3.92
N LEU A 32 12.51 25.93 4.24
CA LEU A 32 12.05 25.46 5.55
C LEU A 32 12.53 24.03 5.85
N ALA A 33 12.64 23.17 4.86
CA ALA A 33 13.14 21.81 4.99
C ALA A 33 14.60 21.71 5.46
N LYS A 34 15.39 22.80 5.38
CA LYS A 34 16.74 22.84 5.95
C LYS A 34 16.75 22.87 7.48
N PHE A 35 15.67 23.36 8.10
CA PHE A 35 15.62 23.67 9.53
C PHE A 35 14.69 22.74 10.32
N THR A 36 13.57 22.32 9.73
CA THR A 36 12.51 21.60 10.44
C THR A 36 11.77 20.62 9.52
N ASP A 37 11.19 19.58 10.10
CA ASP A 37 10.27 18.67 9.44
C ASP A 37 8.81 19.19 9.41
N ALA A 38 8.56 20.40 9.92
CA ALA A 38 7.22 20.97 9.97
C ALA A 38 6.55 21.04 8.58
N GLN A 39 7.32 21.31 7.51
CA GLN A 39 6.77 21.32 6.17
C GLN A 39 6.30 19.93 5.74
N ARG A 40 7.10 18.87 5.98
CA ARG A 40 6.71 17.48 5.70
C ARG A 40 5.44 17.11 6.47
N PHE A 41 5.38 17.50 7.75
CA PHE A 41 4.20 17.28 8.58
C PHE A 41 2.95 17.96 7.98
N LEU A 42 3.04 19.24 7.62
CA LEU A 42 1.94 20.00 7.06
C LEU A 42 1.50 19.46 5.67
N ASP A 43 2.46 19.14 4.80
CA ASP A 43 2.20 18.57 3.49
C ASP A 43 1.46 17.22 3.60
N THR A 44 1.85 16.40 4.58
CA THR A 44 1.22 15.10 4.83
C THR A 44 -0.14 15.26 5.51
N ALA A 45 -0.25 16.11 6.52
CA ALA A 45 -1.52 16.41 7.19
C ALA A 45 -2.54 17.06 6.23
N GLY A 46 -2.08 17.75 5.18
CA GLY A 46 -2.92 18.25 4.08
C GLY A 46 -3.45 17.16 3.13
N GLY A 47 -3.02 15.91 3.30
CA GLY A 47 -3.53 14.75 2.58
C GLY A 47 -3.17 14.66 1.10
N ARG A 48 -2.15 15.44 0.61
CA ARG A 48 -1.72 15.46 -0.80
C ARG A 48 -0.20 15.45 -0.97
N ALA A 49 0.50 14.76 -0.07
CA ALA A 49 1.97 14.69 -0.08
C ALA A 49 2.55 14.10 -1.39
N GLU A 50 1.82 13.18 -2.05
CA GLU A 50 2.23 12.60 -3.34
C GLU A 50 2.34 13.68 -4.43
N LEU A 51 1.39 14.62 -4.46
CA LEU A 51 1.42 15.74 -5.40
C LEU A 51 2.55 16.71 -5.07
N THR A 52 2.72 17.03 -3.78
CA THR A 52 3.84 17.88 -3.31
C THR A 52 5.19 17.28 -3.73
N HIS A 53 5.40 15.97 -3.54
CA HIS A 53 6.65 15.31 -3.94
C HIS A 53 6.89 15.39 -5.46
N ARG A 54 5.86 15.21 -6.29
CA ARG A 54 5.97 15.38 -7.75
C ARG A 54 6.38 16.80 -8.12
N LEU A 55 5.74 17.82 -7.52
CA LEU A 55 6.06 19.23 -7.76
C LEU A 55 7.49 19.58 -7.31
N LEU A 56 7.93 19.03 -6.15
CA LEU A 56 9.29 19.24 -5.67
C LEU A 56 10.33 18.65 -6.62
N HIS A 57 10.14 17.42 -7.11
CA HIS A 57 11.05 16.82 -8.08
C HIS A 57 11.02 17.53 -9.44
N ALA A 58 9.86 18.00 -9.90
CA ALA A 58 9.77 18.82 -11.11
C ALA A 58 10.54 20.14 -10.99
N LYS A 59 10.55 20.75 -9.79
CA LYS A 59 11.23 22.03 -9.54
C LYS A 59 12.72 21.89 -9.24
N TYR A 60 13.11 20.91 -8.44
CA TYR A 60 14.46 20.81 -7.88
C TYR A 60 15.31 19.68 -8.47
N GLY A 61 14.71 18.82 -9.32
CA GLY A 61 15.39 17.69 -9.95
C GLY A 61 15.29 16.39 -9.13
N PRO A 62 16.09 15.39 -9.49
CA PRO A 62 15.94 14.03 -8.98
C PRO A 62 16.43 13.81 -7.54
N VAL A 63 17.15 14.75 -6.94
CA VAL A 63 17.66 14.68 -5.57
C VAL A 63 17.16 15.91 -4.80
N VAL A 64 16.20 15.74 -3.90
CA VAL A 64 15.52 16.84 -3.21
C VAL A 64 15.59 16.67 -1.71
N ARG A 65 16.10 17.69 -0.99
CA ARG A 65 16.06 17.75 0.47
C ARG A 65 14.67 18.19 0.92
N ILE A 66 13.94 17.31 1.60
CA ILE A 66 12.55 17.55 2.04
C ILE A 66 12.41 17.68 3.56
N GLY A 67 13.50 17.50 4.30
CA GLY A 67 13.59 17.68 5.76
C GLY A 67 15.03 17.96 6.20
N PRO A 68 15.25 18.28 7.49
CA PRO A 68 16.58 18.59 7.99
C PRO A 68 17.62 17.51 7.72
N ASN A 69 17.20 16.25 7.76
CA ASN A 69 18.04 15.08 7.50
C ASN A 69 17.38 14.10 6.52
N THR A 70 16.41 14.56 5.69
CA THR A 70 15.66 13.70 4.80
C THR A 70 15.80 14.14 3.35
N VAL A 71 16.12 13.17 2.46
CA VAL A 71 16.31 13.37 1.03
C VAL A 71 15.37 12.44 0.26
N SER A 72 14.59 13.02 -0.65
CA SER A 72 13.77 12.29 -1.63
C SER A 72 14.56 12.10 -2.91
N LEU A 73 14.52 10.88 -3.44
CA LEU A 73 15.15 10.50 -4.71
C LEU A 73 14.07 10.07 -5.71
N SER A 74 14.27 10.40 -7.00
CA SER A 74 13.36 9.99 -8.07
C SER A 74 14.04 9.24 -9.21
N ASP A 75 15.37 9.21 -9.27
CA ASP A 75 16.08 8.46 -10.29
C ASP A 75 15.89 6.94 -10.10
N PRO A 76 15.36 6.22 -11.12
CA PRO A 76 15.14 4.77 -11.04
C PRO A 76 16.38 3.94 -10.70
N GLU A 77 17.59 4.40 -11.01
CA GLU A 77 18.82 3.68 -10.68
C GLU A 77 19.03 3.57 -9.16
N CYS A 78 18.50 4.52 -8.38
CA CYS A 78 18.57 4.50 -6.93
C CYS A 78 17.76 3.35 -6.29
N ILE A 79 16.79 2.77 -6.99
CA ILE A 79 15.96 1.66 -6.46
C ILE A 79 16.85 0.48 -6.05
N LYS A 80 17.75 0.05 -6.94
CA LYS A 80 18.64 -1.10 -6.68
C LYS A 80 19.66 -0.81 -5.61
N LEU A 81 20.02 0.45 -5.39
CA LEU A 81 20.97 0.84 -4.34
C LEU A 81 20.31 0.79 -2.96
N ILE A 82 19.09 1.30 -2.83
CA ILE A 82 18.42 1.48 -1.53
C ILE A 82 17.60 0.24 -1.13
N TYR A 83 16.90 -0.38 -2.10
CA TYR A 83 15.90 -1.42 -1.82
C TYR A 83 16.31 -2.83 -2.23
N SER A 84 17.54 -3.04 -2.68
CA SER A 84 17.96 -4.39 -3.07
C SER A 84 18.02 -5.36 -1.88
N ASN A 85 18.01 -6.67 -2.18
CA ASN A 85 18.17 -7.70 -1.16
C ASN A 85 19.58 -7.68 -0.51
N LYS A 86 20.57 -7.11 -1.18
CA LYS A 86 21.95 -6.98 -0.69
C LYS A 86 22.14 -5.70 0.13
N ALA A 87 21.35 -4.67 -0.11
CA ALA A 87 21.46 -3.40 0.58
C ALA A 87 20.99 -3.52 2.05
N ASN A 88 21.80 -3.06 2.97
CA ASN A 88 21.48 -3.09 4.39
C ASN A 88 20.98 -1.73 4.91
N PHE A 89 19.98 -1.17 4.23
CA PHE A 89 19.34 0.07 4.61
C PHE A 89 18.16 -0.22 5.56
N PRO A 90 18.28 0.06 6.87
CA PRO A 90 17.17 -0.11 7.79
C PRO A 90 16.06 0.90 7.52
N LYS A 91 14.84 0.60 7.96
CA LYS A 91 13.74 1.56 7.97
C LYS A 91 14.03 2.73 8.90
N SER A 92 13.46 3.91 8.60
CA SER A 92 13.56 5.10 9.44
C SER A 92 12.63 5.03 10.67
N ASP A 93 12.76 5.99 11.58
CA ASP A 93 11.90 6.12 12.75
C ASP A 93 10.45 6.47 12.41
N PHE A 94 10.17 6.92 11.18
CA PHE A 94 8.80 7.05 10.65
C PHE A 94 7.96 5.80 10.95
N TYR A 95 8.51 4.62 10.71
CA TYR A 95 7.79 3.36 10.88
C TYR A 95 7.56 2.97 12.34
N ALA A 96 8.33 3.52 13.28
CA ALA A 96 8.17 3.26 14.71
C ALA A 96 6.84 3.75 15.27
N VAL A 97 6.23 4.75 14.64
CA VAL A 97 4.88 5.24 15.01
C VAL A 97 3.82 4.16 14.88
N ASN A 98 4.05 3.15 14.02
CA ASN A 98 3.18 1.99 13.86
C ASN A 98 3.39 0.90 14.92
N ASP A 99 4.37 1.03 15.83
CA ASP A 99 4.55 0.09 16.92
C ASP A 99 3.37 0.17 17.89
N VAL A 100 2.96 -0.98 18.44
CA VAL A 100 1.90 -1.04 19.45
C VAL A 100 2.49 -0.99 20.85
N THR A 101 1.72 -0.52 21.83
CA THR A 101 2.11 -0.55 23.24
C THR A 101 1.39 -1.69 23.94
N GLN A 102 2.14 -2.60 24.53
CA GLN A 102 1.61 -3.70 25.33
C GLN A 102 2.32 -3.75 26.68
N GLY A 103 1.56 -3.67 27.77
CA GLY A 103 2.15 -3.65 29.12
C GLY A 103 3.13 -2.48 29.36
N GLY A 104 2.92 -1.34 28.72
CA GLY A 104 3.81 -0.17 28.80
C GLY A 104 5.10 -0.26 27.96
N GLN A 105 5.30 -1.34 27.22
CA GLN A 105 6.44 -1.53 26.34
C GLN A 105 6.04 -1.44 24.86
N ARG A 106 6.92 -0.88 24.02
CA ARG A 106 6.75 -0.92 22.56
C ARG A 106 6.97 -2.33 22.02
N VAL A 107 6.02 -2.80 21.25
CA VAL A 107 6.10 -4.06 20.51
C VAL A 107 6.17 -3.76 19.03
N CYS A 108 7.30 -4.10 18.42
CA CYS A 108 7.51 -3.92 16.98
C CYS A 108 6.70 -4.93 16.17
N THR A 109 5.96 -4.43 15.18
CA THR A 109 5.27 -5.28 14.20
C THR A 109 6.21 -5.69 13.05
N LEU A 110 5.79 -6.67 12.24
CA LEU A 110 6.51 -7.03 11.00
C LEU A 110 6.67 -5.81 10.08
N PHE A 111 5.67 -4.93 10.03
CA PHE A 111 5.71 -3.71 9.24
C PHE A 111 6.58 -2.63 9.88
N GLY A 112 6.43 -2.37 11.20
CA GLY A 112 7.08 -1.26 11.91
C GLY A 112 8.56 -1.48 12.19
N THR A 113 9.01 -2.74 12.35
CA THR A 113 10.39 -3.01 12.76
C THR A 113 11.45 -2.42 11.82
N ARG A 114 12.43 -1.74 12.41
CA ARG A 114 13.60 -1.17 11.73
C ARG A 114 14.74 -2.18 11.61
N ASP A 115 14.78 -3.19 12.47
CA ASP A 115 15.76 -4.26 12.43
C ASP A 115 15.48 -5.23 11.28
N ASN A 116 16.44 -5.37 10.37
CA ASN A 116 16.34 -6.25 9.23
C ASN A 116 16.44 -7.74 9.60
N ALA A 117 17.18 -8.09 10.65
CA ALA A 117 17.30 -9.48 11.11
C ALA A 117 16.01 -9.92 11.81
N PHE A 118 15.47 -9.07 12.70
CA PHE A 118 14.18 -9.32 13.34
C PHE A 118 13.03 -9.43 12.32
N HIS A 119 13.03 -8.54 11.31
CA HIS A 119 12.06 -8.64 10.22
C HIS A 119 12.16 -9.99 9.49
N ALA A 120 13.38 -10.43 9.16
CA ALA A 120 13.59 -11.71 8.49
C ALA A 120 13.09 -12.88 9.34
N LYS A 121 13.36 -12.86 10.66
CA LYS A 121 12.86 -13.86 11.63
C LYS A 121 11.34 -13.95 11.65
N LEU A 122 10.63 -12.81 11.65
CA LEU A 122 9.16 -12.75 11.65
C LEU A 122 8.55 -13.17 10.30
N ARG A 123 9.22 -12.82 9.18
CA ARG A 123 8.72 -13.04 7.83
C ARG A 123 8.92 -14.47 7.33
N ALA A 124 10.10 -15.04 7.58
CA ALA A 124 10.52 -16.32 7.00
C ALA A 124 9.50 -17.46 7.19
N PRO A 125 8.91 -17.67 8.38
CA PRO A 125 7.99 -18.79 8.59
C PRO A 125 6.68 -18.65 7.81
N ILE A 126 6.20 -17.42 7.57
CA ILE A 126 4.88 -17.16 6.98
C ILE A 126 4.91 -16.92 5.47
N GLN A 127 6.03 -16.46 4.90
CA GLN A 127 6.09 -16.01 3.50
C GLN A 127 5.70 -17.06 2.46
N LYS A 128 5.84 -18.35 2.78
CA LYS A 128 5.48 -19.44 1.87
C LYS A 128 3.97 -19.48 1.60
N TYR A 129 3.13 -19.09 2.58
CA TYR A 129 1.67 -19.12 2.48
C TYR A 129 1.09 -17.99 1.63
N TYR A 130 1.91 -17.00 1.27
CA TYR A 130 1.55 -15.92 0.34
C TYR A 130 1.97 -16.20 -1.11
N LYS A 131 2.46 -17.40 -1.42
CA LYS A 131 2.75 -17.80 -2.80
C LYS A 131 1.48 -18.22 -3.54
N VAL A 132 1.43 -17.99 -4.85
CA VAL A 132 0.27 -18.34 -5.69
C VAL A 132 -0.16 -19.79 -5.50
N SER A 133 0.77 -20.76 -5.37
CA SER A 133 0.45 -22.18 -5.13
C SER A 133 -0.34 -22.43 -3.83
N GLU A 134 -0.16 -21.61 -2.82
CA GLU A 134 -0.95 -21.70 -1.57
C GLU A 134 -2.27 -20.92 -1.70
N LEU A 135 -2.24 -19.78 -2.39
CA LEU A 135 -3.45 -18.97 -2.64
C LEU A 135 -4.49 -19.73 -3.47
N LEU A 136 -4.08 -20.56 -4.41
CA LEU A 136 -4.99 -21.42 -5.17
C LEU A 136 -5.79 -22.38 -4.27
N LYS A 137 -5.27 -22.75 -3.10
CA LYS A 137 -6.02 -23.57 -2.13
C LYS A 137 -7.14 -22.76 -1.45
N LEU A 138 -6.99 -21.43 -1.39
CA LEU A 138 -7.96 -20.49 -0.83
C LEU A 138 -8.92 -19.92 -1.89
N GLU A 139 -8.79 -20.32 -3.15
CA GLU A 139 -9.54 -19.74 -4.27
C GLU A 139 -11.05 -19.79 -4.05
N HIS A 140 -11.57 -20.93 -3.58
CA HIS A 140 -12.98 -21.12 -3.29
C HIS A 140 -13.54 -20.13 -2.23
N ARG A 141 -12.70 -19.63 -1.32
CA ARG A 141 -13.08 -18.63 -0.31
C ARG A 141 -13.26 -17.26 -0.96
N VAL A 142 -12.27 -16.88 -1.76
CA VAL A 142 -12.32 -15.62 -2.51
C VAL A 142 -13.50 -15.63 -3.48
N ASP A 143 -13.76 -16.75 -4.16
CA ASP A 143 -14.92 -16.90 -5.04
C ASP A 143 -16.23 -16.63 -4.34
N ARG A 144 -16.43 -17.26 -3.17
CA ARG A 144 -17.64 -17.06 -2.38
C ARG A 144 -17.87 -15.59 -2.04
N VAL A 145 -16.83 -14.86 -1.60
CA VAL A 145 -16.96 -13.43 -1.25
C VAL A 145 -17.21 -12.58 -2.50
N ILE A 146 -16.65 -12.93 -3.66
CA ILE A 146 -16.92 -12.23 -4.92
C ILE A 146 -18.37 -12.45 -5.36
N GLU A 147 -18.88 -13.67 -5.25
CA GLU A 147 -20.28 -13.99 -5.58
C GLU A 147 -21.23 -13.24 -4.67
N ASP A 148 -20.96 -13.19 -3.34
CA ASP A 148 -21.74 -12.40 -2.41
C ASP A 148 -21.68 -10.89 -2.74
N PHE A 149 -20.51 -10.37 -3.05
CA PHE A 149 -20.32 -8.98 -3.51
C PHE A 149 -21.16 -8.67 -4.75
N CYS A 150 -21.10 -9.50 -5.80
CA CYS A 150 -21.92 -9.34 -6.99
C CYS A 150 -23.42 -9.41 -6.67
N GLY A 151 -23.84 -10.36 -5.84
CA GLY A 151 -25.21 -10.48 -5.37
C GLY A 151 -25.72 -9.26 -4.62
N LYS A 152 -24.87 -8.66 -3.74
CA LYS A 152 -25.20 -7.42 -3.02
C LYS A 152 -25.29 -6.20 -3.95
N LEU A 153 -24.41 -6.09 -4.94
CA LEU A 153 -24.51 -5.04 -5.95
C LEU A 153 -25.82 -5.15 -6.74
N GLU A 154 -26.20 -6.36 -7.12
CA GLU A 154 -27.47 -6.60 -7.81
C GLU A 154 -28.68 -6.24 -6.95
N GLU A 155 -28.72 -6.74 -5.71
CA GLU A 155 -29.84 -6.54 -4.76
C GLU A 155 -30.02 -5.08 -4.41
N ARG A 156 -28.91 -4.36 -4.09
CA ARG A 156 -28.98 -3.03 -3.46
C ARG A 156 -28.96 -1.87 -4.47
N PHE A 157 -28.41 -2.08 -5.67
CA PHE A 157 -28.19 -1.00 -6.63
C PHE A 157 -28.79 -1.28 -8.00
N VAL A 158 -28.60 -2.48 -8.56
CA VAL A 158 -29.10 -2.82 -9.91
C VAL A 158 -30.62 -2.88 -9.90
N LYS A 159 -31.22 -3.72 -9.05
CA LYS A 159 -32.69 -3.90 -8.98
C LYS A 159 -33.41 -2.61 -8.62
N PRO A 160 -32.97 -1.82 -7.63
CA PRO A 160 -33.62 -0.54 -7.30
C PRO A 160 -33.26 0.60 -8.27
N GLY A 161 -32.25 0.45 -9.13
CA GLY A 161 -31.76 1.50 -10.04
C GLY A 161 -31.09 2.68 -9.31
N LYS A 162 -30.50 2.44 -8.13
CA LYS A 162 -29.84 3.47 -7.31
C LYS A 162 -28.37 3.61 -7.66
N PRO A 163 -27.77 4.80 -7.51
CA PRO A 163 -26.33 4.96 -7.54
C PRO A 163 -25.64 4.20 -6.42
N CYS A 164 -24.41 3.77 -6.68
CA CYS A 164 -23.51 3.07 -5.77
C CYS A 164 -22.23 3.87 -5.59
N ASP A 165 -21.79 4.12 -4.37
CA ASP A 165 -20.39 4.47 -4.13
C ASP A 165 -19.56 3.20 -4.20
N ILE A 166 -18.98 2.93 -5.37
CA ILE A 166 -18.26 1.69 -5.61
C ILE A 166 -16.95 1.62 -4.83
N ALA A 167 -16.36 2.75 -4.44
CA ALA A 167 -15.15 2.78 -3.63
C ALA A 167 -15.41 2.20 -2.22
N GLU A 168 -16.53 2.58 -1.61
CA GLU A 168 -16.98 2.04 -0.33
C GLU A 168 -17.29 0.55 -0.43
N TRP A 169 -17.95 0.11 -1.49
CA TRP A 169 -18.32 -1.30 -1.69
C TRP A 169 -17.12 -2.19 -1.99
N PHE A 170 -16.10 -1.69 -2.68
CA PHE A 170 -14.82 -2.39 -2.80
C PHE A 170 -14.10 -2.49 -1.45
N LEU A 171 -14.23 -1.49 -0.59
CA LEU A 171 -13.67 -1.55 0.76
C LEU A 171 -14.37 -2.64 1.59
N PHE A 172 -15.71 -2.71 1.56
CA PHE A 172 -16.47 -3.78 2.21
C PHE A 172 -16.07 -5.17 1.70
N TYR A 173 -15.97 -5.32 0.38
CA TYR A 173 -15.50 -6.56 -0.24
C TYR A 173 -14.12 -6.95 0.28
N ALA A 174 -13.16 -6.04 0.25
CA ALA A 174 -11.79 -6.33 0.63
C ALA A 174 -11.64 -6.70 2.11
N TRP A 175 -12.40 -6.06 3.00
CA TRP A 175 -12.45 -6.42 4.42
C TRP A 175 -13.04 -7.81 4.65
N ASP A 176 -14.11 -8.17 3.96
CA ASP A 176 -14.72 -9.50 4.06
C ASP A 176 -13.81 -10.57 3.44
N ALA A 177 -13.18 -10.30 2.28
CA ALA A 177 -12.28 -11.23 1.62
C ALA A 177 -11.03 -11.53 2.47
N ILE A 178 -10.34 -10.51 2.97
CA ILE A 178 -9.16 -10.72 3.81
C ILE A 178 -9.52 -11.42 5.14
N SER A 179 -10.70 -11.15 5.69
CA SER A 179 -11.18 -11.82 6.90
C SER A 179 -11.50 -13.28 6.64
N ASP A 180 -12.11 -13.60 5.50
CA ASP A 180 -12.45 -14.98 5.14
C ASP A 180 -11.21 -15.84 4.89
N VAL A 181 -10.22 -15.34 4.17
CA VAL A 181 -8.95 -16.08 3.96
C VAL A 181 -8.13 -16.18 5.25
N THR A 182 -8.32 -15.26 6.22
CA THR A 182 -7.57 -15.27 7.46
C THR A 182 -8.22 -16.13 8.55
N PHE A 183 -9.56 -16.14 8.64
CA PHE A 183 -10.32 -16.77 9.74
C PHE A 183 -11.42 -17.73 9.29
N SER A 184 -11.58 -17.97 8.00
CA SER A 184 -12.68 -18.74 7.40
C SER A 184 -14.07 -18.13 7.55
N LYS A 185 -14.14 -16.90 8.02
CA LYS A 185 -15.40 -16.15 8.27
C LYS A 185 -15.15 -14.66 8.17
N PRO A 186 -16.16 -13.88 7.74
CA PRO A 186 -16.11 -12.43 7.83
C PRO A 186 -16.10 -11.96 9.29
N ILE A 187 -15.77 -10.70 9.51
CA ILE A 187 -15.92 -10.05 10.82
C ILE A 187 -17.41 -9.89 11.11
N LYS A 188 -17.89 -10.51 12.18
CA LYS A 188 -19.31 -10.52 12.56
C LYS A 188 -20.21 -10.99 11.43
N GLU A 189 -21.21 -10.16 11.04
CA GLU A 189 -22.11 -10.40 9.91
C GLU A 189 -21.50 -10.12 8.53
N GLY A 190 -20.31 -9.49 8.50
CA GLY A 190 -19.64 -9.03 7.28
C GLY A 190 -20.08 -7.61 6.84
N PHE A 191 -19.11 -6.89 6.28
CA PHE A 191 -19.34 -5.52 5.80
C PHE A 191 -20.30 -5.48 4.61
N LEU A 192 -20.20 -6.44 3.69
CA LEU A 192 -21.11 -6.59 2.55
C LEU A 192 -22.56 -6.79 3.00
N ASN A 193 -22.78 -7.62 4.01
CA ASN A 193 -24.12 -7.85 4.54
C ASN A 193 -24.68 -6.63 5.25
N LYS A 194 -23.88 -6.01 6.12
CA LYS A 194 -24.27 -4.79 6.83
C LYS A 194 -24.45 -3.62 5.87
N GLY A 195 -23.57 -3.47 4.88
CA GLY A 195 -23.51 -2.31 3.99
C GLY A 195 -23.12 -1.04 4.74
N GLY A 196 -22.15 -1.15 5.65
CA GLY A 196 -21.64 -0.05 6.47
C GLY A 196 -20.55 -0.47 7.43
N ASP A 197 -19.96 0.49 8.15
CA ASP A 197 -18.87 0.27 9.10
C ASP A 197 -19.31 -0.64 10.26
N ILE A 198 -18.47 -1.61 10.61
CA ILE A 198 -18.69 -2.54 11.73
C ILE A 198 -17.84 -2.09 12.91
N ASP A 199 -18.49 -1.74 14.04
CA ASP A 199 -17.82 -1.30 15.28
C ASP A 199 -16.79 -0.19 15.05
N ASP A 200 -17.07 0.71 14.13
CA ASP A 200 -16.19 1.82 13.75
C ASP A 200 -14.78 1.37 13.28
N LEU A 201 -14.65 0.13 12.78
CA LEU A 201 -13.36 -0.41 12.36
C LEU A 201 -12.75 0.36 11.17
N LEU A 202 -13.58 0.70 10.17
CA LEU A 202 -13.12 1.48 9.01
C LEU A 202 -12.72 2.88 9.43
N THR A 203 -13.56 3.53 10.20
CA THR A 203 -13.30 4.87 10.75
C THR A 203 -12.04 4.89 11.62
N THR A 204 -11.85 3.87 12.47
CA THR A 204 -10.65 3.72 13.32
C THR A 204 -9.39 3.50 12.46
N ALA A 205 -9.47 2.67 11.44
CA ALA A 205 -8.35 2.42 10.52
C ALA A 205 -7.94 3.72 9.80
N GLU A 206 -8.93 4.49 9.32
CA GLU A 206 -8.70 5.78 8.68
C GLU A 206 -7.98 6.77 9.61
N GLN A 207 -8.50 6.98 10.81
CA GLN A 207 -7.92 7.91 11.79
C GLN A 207 -6.51 7.48 12.24
N ALA A 208 -6.28 6.18 12.38
CA ALA A 208 -4.95 5.67 12.72
C ALA A 208 -3.94 5.88 11.58
N LEU A 209 -4.36 5.74 10.32
CA LEU A 209 -3.51 6.04 9.17
C LEU A 209 -3.21 7.53 9.05
N ASP A 210 -4.19 8.41 9.31
CA ASP A 210 -4.00 9.87 9.32
C ASP A 210 -2.95 10.27 10.37
N TYR A 211 -3.06 9.72 11.57
CA TYR A 211 -2.08 9.91 12.63
C TYR A 211 -0.69 9.38 12.24
N PHE A 212 -0.62 8.12 11.79
CA PHE A 212 0.63 7.48 11.38
C PHE A 212 1.35 8.28 10.30
N ALA A 213 0.62 8.71 9.28
CA ALA A 213 1.20 9.45 8.16
C ALA A 213 1.76 10.82 8.59
N ALA A 214 0.99 11.60 9.35
CA ALA A 214 1.35 12.94 9.76
C ALA A 214 2.42 12.91 10.88
N VAL A 215 2.16 12.20 11.97
CA VAL A 215 3.08 12.14 13.13
C VAL A 215 4.37 11.41 12.78
N GLY A 216 4.31 10.44 11.88
CA GLY A 216 5.51 9.76 11.35
C GLY A 216 6.52 10.70 10.68
N GLN A 217 6.08 11.88 10.18
CA GLN A 217 7.03 12.87 9.65
C GLN A 217 7.89 13.53 10.74
N VAL A 218 7.43 13.49 11.99
CA VAL A 218 8.11 14.03 13.18
C VAL A 218 7.99 13.01 14.33
N PRO A 219 8.68 11.84 14.26
CA PRO A 219 8.42 10.69 15.13
C PRO A 219 8.51 10.96 16.63
N ILE A 220 9.28 11.97 17.03
CA ILE A 220 9.39 12.38 18.45
C ILE A 220 8.04 12.82 19.03
N LEU A 221 7.11 13.28 18.19
CA LEU A 221 5.76 13.64 18.65
C LEU A 221 4.98 12.41 19.14
N ASP A 222 5.24 11.22 18.60
CA ASP A 222 4.59 9.99 19.02
C ASP A 222 4.89 9.64 20.49
N GLU A 223 6.12 9.96 20.97
CA GLU A 223 6.51 9.73 22.37
C GLU A 223 5.71 10.59 23.35
N VAL A 224 5.31 11.79 22.93
CA VAL A 224 4.52 12.71 23.78
C VAL A 224 3.02 12.62 23.52
N LEU A 225 2.60 11.93 22.46
CA LEU A 225 1.21 11.75 22.08
C LEU A 225 0.74 10.32 22.37
N ASP A 226 0.80 9.41 21.39
CA ASP A 226 0.23 8.07 21.51
C ASP A 226 1.01 7.17 22.49
N LYS A 227 2.31 7.30 22.55
CA LYS A 227 3.19 6.52 23.42
C LYS A 227 3.51 7.21 24.75
N ASN A 228 2.77 8.26 25.08
CA ASN A 228 2.95 8.99 26.34
C ASN A 228 2.66 8.08 27.55
N PRO A 229 3.61 7.89 28.46
CA PRO A 229 3.46 6.97 29.59
C PRO A 229 2.49 7.47 30.67
N VAL A 230 2.18 8.78 30.67
CA VAL A 230 1.29 9.38 31.68
C VAL A 230 -0.16 9.40 31.17
N LYS A 231 -0.35 9.90 29.95
CA LYS A 231 -1.69 9.98 29.34
C LYS A 231 -1.54 9.84 27.83
N ARG A 232 -2.12 8.78 27.28
CA ARG A 232 -2.20 8.58 25.84
C ARG A 232 -3.05 9.67 25.18
N ILE A 233 -2.48 10.35 24.20
CA ILE A 233 -3.14 11.35 23.34
C ILE A 233 -2.90 10.89 21.90
N GLY A 234 -3.63 9.90 21.45
CA GLY A 234 -3.42 9.31 20.14
C GLY A 234 -4.74 9.05 19.43
N PRO A 235 -4.68 8.50 18.22
CA PRO A 235 -5.86 8.08 17.48
C PRO A 235 -6.56 6.95 18.24
N PRO A 236 -7.80 6.58 17.86
CA PRO A 236 -8.40 5.36 18.32
C PRO A 236 -7.44 4.19 18.10
N SER A 237 -7.37 3.31 19.07
CA SER A 237 -6.48 2.15 18.95
C SER A 237 -7.15 1.06 18.12
N PHE A 238 -6.36 0.26 17.42
CA PHE A 238 -6.83 -0.99 16.79
C PHE A 238 -7.21 -2.07 17.81
N GLN A 239 -7.56 -1.67 19.02
CA GLN A 239 -7.88 -2.63 20.10
C GLN A 239 -9.03 -3.54 19.71
N ALA A 240 -10.08 -3.00 19.06
CA ALA A 240 -11.22 -3.82 18.62
C ALA A 240 -10.79 -4.89 17.59
N ALA A 241 -9.92 -4.54 16.63
CA ALA A 241 -9.38 -5.49 15.67
C ALA A 241 -8.43 -6.50 16.34
N ALA A 242 -7.60 -6.04 17.27
CA ALA A 242 -6.72 -6.91 18.04
C ALA A 242 -7.52 -7.88 18.93
N ASP A 243 -8.55 -7.39 19.63
CA ASP A 243 -9.45 -8.22 20.46
C ASP A 243 -10.19 -9.25 19.60
N PHE A 244 -10.60 -8.89 18.40
CA PHE A 244 -11.18 -9.84 17.45
C PHE A 244 -10.17 -10.94 17.09
N CYS A 245 -8.93 -10.59 16.74
CA CYS A 245 -7.86 -11.55 16.46
C CYS A 245 -7.59 -12.47 17.66
N VAL A 246 -7.52 -11.91 18.88
CA VAL A 246 -7.34 -12.68 20.12
C VAL A 246 -8.51 -13.64 20.35
N LYS A 247 -9.75 -13.19 20.19
CA LYS A 247 -10.94 -14.05 20.31
C LYS A 247 -10.90 -15.20 19.30
N LYS A 248 -10.52 -14.96 18.06
CA LYS A 248 -10.36 -16.00 17.02
C LYS A 248 -9.25 -16.99 17.37
N LEU A 249 -8.11 -16.49 17.87
CA LEU A 249 -7.01 -17.34 18.34
C LEU A 249 -7.48 -18.27 19.48
N ILE A 250 -8.13 -17.73 20.50
CA ILE A 250 -8.64 -18.50 21.64
C ILE A 250 -9.68 -19.53 21.17
N ALA A 251 -10.67 -19.11 20.37
CA ALA A 251 -11.72 -20.00 19.89
C ALA A 251 -11.15 -21.20 19.10
N ARG A 252 -10.12 -20.95 18.26
CA ARG A 252 -9.47 -22.00 17.47
C ARG A 252 -8.60 -22.92 18.34
N THR A 253 -7.87 -22.37 19.33
CA THR A 253 -6.97 -23.16 20.20
C THR A 253 -7.74 -23.96 21.26
N THR A 254 -8.92 -23.51 21.68
CA THR A 254 -9.78 -24.24 22.63
C THR A 254 -10.74 -25.22 21.97
N GLY A 255 -10.79 -25.25 20.63
CA GLY A 255 -11.73 -26.09 19.88
C GLY A 255 -13.16 -25.56 19.85
N ALA A 256 -13.43 -24.36 20.37
CA ALA A 256 -14.74 -23.71 20.27
C ALA A 256 -15.12 -23.33 18.83
N GLU A 257 -14.12 -23.04 17.99
CA GLU A 257 -14.24 -22.99 16.54
C GLU A 257 -13.27 -24.00 15.92
N THR A 258 -13.79 -24.88 15.07
CA THR A 258 -12.98 -25.81 14.28
C THR A 258 -13.05 -25.38 12.82
N ASN A 259 -11.91 -25.49 12.11
CA ASN A 259 -11.89 -25.37 10.65
C ASN A 259 -11.73 -26.77 10.04
N ASP A 260 -12.21 -26.93 8.83
CA ASP A 260 -12.00 -28.14 8.06
C ASP A 260 -10.50 -28.28 7.74
N THR A 261 -9.91 -29.42 8.08
CA THR A 261 -8.49 -29.71 7.80
C THR A 261 -8.14 -29.70 6.31
N ALA A 262 -9.15 -29.90 5.45
CA ALA A 262 -8.97 -29.81 4.01
C ALA A 262 -8.95 -28.36 3.47
N ASN A 263 -9.47 -27.39 4.27
CA ASN A 263 -9.67 -26.01 3.87
C ASN A 263 -9.01 -25.03 4.84
N GLN A 264 -7.73 -25.25 5.15
CA GLN A 264 -6.97 -24.43 6.11
C GLN A 264 -6.91 -22.95 5.69
N ASP A 265 -7.11 -22.06 6.66
CA ASP A 265 -6.94 -20.62 6.53
C ASP A 265 -5.56 -20.15 7.06
N TYR A 266 -5.30 -18.82 7.01
CA TYR A 266 -4.03 -18.29 7.54
C TYR A 266 -3.86 -18.55 9.03
N LEU A 267 -4.93 -18.50 9.85
CA LEU A 267 -4.84 -18.77 11.29
C LEU A 267 -4.39 -20.20 11.55
N ASP A 268 -4.89 -21.19 10.81
CA ASP A 268 -4.45 -22.58 10.94
C ASP A 268 -2.97 -22.73 10.63
N HIS A 269 -2.49 -22.08 9.56
CA HIS A 269 -1.07 -22.07 9.22
C HIS A 269 -0.20 -21.39 10.26
N PHE A 270 -0.65 -20.27 10.83
CA PHE A 270 0.09 -19.58 11.89
C PHE A 270 0.15 -20.38 13.18
N LEU A 271 -0.92 -21.08 13.54
CA LEU A 271 -0.95 -22.01 14.67
C LEU A 271 -0.03 -23.21 14.47
N ALA A 272 0.00 -23.78 13.26
CA ALA A 272 0.92 -24.87 12.93
C ALA A 272 2.39 -24.43 13.04
N ILE A 273 2.74 -23.20 12.61
CA ILE A 273 4.06 -22.61 12.80
C ILE A 273 4.37 -22.49 14.30
N LYS A 274 3.44 -21.96 15.09
CA LYS A 274 3.61 -21.81 16.55
C LYS A 274 3.89 -23.14 17.20
N GLN A 275 3.11 -24.20 16.88
CA GLN A 275 3.28 -25.53 17.44
C GLN A 275 4.63 -26.19 17.06
N ALA A 276 5.13 -25.92 15.86
CA ALA A 276 6.40 -26.44 15.37
C ALA A 276 7.63 -25.64 15.83
N SER A 277 7.43 -24.47 16.44
CA SER A 277 8.53 -23.58 16.87
C SER A 277 9.07 -24.01 18.24
N ASP A 278 10.41 -23.90 18.44
CA ASP A 278 11.02 -24.07 19.75
C ASP A 278 10.48 -23.04 20.74
N PRO A 279 10.07 -23.42 21.96
CA PRO A 279 9.61 -22.47 22.97
C PRO A 279 10.60 -21.36 23.32
N ALA A 280 11.91 -21.62 23.20
CA ALA A 280 12.98 -20.64 23.49
C ALA A 280 13.15 -19.57 22.40
N ASP A 281 12.92 -19.94 21.13
CA ASP A 281 12.97 -19.05 19.96
C ASP A 281 11.58 -18.69 19.42
N GLY A 282 10.56 -19.08 20.14
CA GLY A 282 9.25 -19.44 19.71
C GLY A 282 8.38 -18.29 19.21
N VAL A 283 7.49 -18.67 18.34
CA VAL A 283 6.35 -17.85 17.91
C VAL A 283 5.33 -17.80 19.04
N SER A 284 5.20 -16.62 19.67
CA SER A 284 4.23 -16.39 20.74
C SER A 284 2.81 -16.15 20.19
N ASP A 285 1.79 -16.20 21.06
CA ASP A 285 0.42 -15.78 20.71
C ASP A 285 0.39 -14.33 20.23
N ALA A 286 1.18 -13.45 20.84
CA ALA A 286 1.30 -12.06 20.39
C ALA A 286 1.84 -11.96 18.97
N THR A 287 2.77 -12.84 18.57
CA THR A 287 3.30 -12.91 17.20
C THR A 287 2.20 -13.34 16.21
N VAL A 288 1.42 -14.37 16.56
CA VAL A 288 0.30 -14.85 15.74
C VAL A 288 -0.76 -13.77 15.59
N VAL A 289 -1.14 -13.09 16.69
CA VAL A 289 -2.06 -11.94 16.64
C VAL A 289 -1.51 -10.82 15.77
N GLY A 290 -0.21 -10.52 15.86
CA GLY A 290 0.44 -9.52 15.02
C GLY A 290 0.40 -9.86 13.51
N TRP A 291 0.54 -11.13 13.13
CA TRP A 291 0.41 -11.57 11.73
C TRP A 291 -1.04 -11.46 11.22
N MET A 292 -2.03 -11.89 12.04
CA MET A 292 -3.44 -11.75 11.70
C MET A 292 -3.86 -10.29 11.56
N LEU A 293 -3.45 -9.45 12.50
CA LEU A 293 -3.75 -8.01 12.49
C LEU A 293 -3.14 -7.32 11.27
N LEU A 294 -1.90 -7.72 10.89
CA LEU A 294 -1.27 -7.20 9.68
C LEU A 294 -2.05 -7.59 8.42
N ASN A 295 -2.54 -8.83 8.34
CA ASN A 295 -3.38 -9.26 7.20
C ASN A 295 -4.59 -8.35 7.05
N ILE A 296 -5.36 -8.17 8.12
CA ILE A 296 -6.59 -7.39 8.11
C ILE A 296 -6.31 -5.93 7.73
N LEU A 297 -5.41 -5.27 8.46
CA LEU A 297 -5.19 -3.82 8.31
C LEU A 297 -4.47 -3.44 7.02
N ALA A 298 -3.58 -4.31 6.49
CA ALA A 298 -2.85 -4.01 5.28
C ALA A 298 -3.53 -4.55 4.01
N GLY A 299 -4.32 -5.63 4.11
CA GLY A 299 -4.89 -6.33 2.95
C GLY A 299 -6.14 -5.66 2.39
N ALA A 300 -6.98 -5.06 3.24
CA ALA A 300 -8.26 -4.52 2.82
C ALA A 300 -8.12 -3.20 2.04
N ASP A 301 -7.62 -2.15 2.67
CA ASP A 301 -7.60 -0.79 2.11
C ASP A 301 -6.80 -0.69 0.81
N THR A 302 -5.67 -1.40 0.71
CA THR A 302 -4.80 -1.36 -0.47
C THR A 302 -5.44 -2.06 -1.68
N THR A 303 -6.08 -3.19 -1.46
CA THR A 303 -6.79 -3.94 -2.51
C THR A 303 -8.02 -3.16 -2.99
N ALA A 304 -8.83 -2.62 -2.07
CA ALA A 304 -9.97 -1.78 -2.37
C ALA A 304 -9.60 -0.54 -3.19
N THR A 305 -8.54 0.17 -2.78
CA THR A 305 -8.01 1.34 -3.51
C THR A 305 -7.60 0.97 -4.93
N THR A 306 -6.95 -0.19 -5.12
CA THR A 306 -6.52 -0.65 -6.45
C THR A 306 -7.72 -1.02 -7.32
N LEU A 307 -8.71 -1.74 -6.78
CA LEU A 307 -9.96 -2.07 -7.50
C LEU A 307 -10.71 -0.81 -7.91
N THR A 308 -10.81 0.17 -7.00
CA THR A 308 -11.41 1.49 -7.28
C THR A 308 -10.67 2.21 -8.40
N ALA A 309 -9.34 2.22 -8.36
CA ALA A 309 -8.53 2.86 -9.39
C ALA A 309 -8.71 2.19 -10.76
N ILE A 310 -8.73 0.85 -10.82
CA ILE A 310 -8.96 0.11 -12.06
C ILE A 310 -10.30 0.52 -12.67
N LEU A 311 -11.38 0.44 -11.90
CA LEU A 311 -12.71 0.75 -12.43
C LEU A 311 -12.84 2.24 -12.80
N TYR A 312 -12.37 3.15 -11.96
CA TYR A 312 -12.39 4.58 -12.24
C TYR A 312 -11.67 4.92 -13.56
N TYR A 313 -10.44 4.43 -13.75
CA TYR A 313 -9.70 4.69 -14.98
C TYR A 313 -10.36 4.06 -16.20
N LEU A 314 -10.92 2.87 -16.10
CA LEU A 314 -11.70 2.27 -17.20
C LEU A 314 -12.91 3.13 -17.55
N LEU A 315 -13.62 3.68 -16.56
CA LEU A 315 -14.79 4.54 -16.80
C LEU A 315 -14.42 5.91 -17.36
N LYS A 316 -13.23 6.43 -17.03
CA LYS A 316 -12.67 7.66 -17.64
C LYS A 316 -12.08 7.42 -19.04
N HIS A 317 -11.79 6.16 -19.40
CA HIS A 317 -11.26 5.76 -20.71
C HIS A 317 -12.15 4.70 -21.35
N PRO A 318 -13.30 5.09 -21.97
CA PRO A 318 -14.31 4.15 -22.48
C PRO A 318 -13.78 3.13 -23.51
N ASP A 319 -12.75 3.53 -24.29
CA ASP A 319 -12.14 2.62 -25.28
C ASP A 319 -11.38 1.49 -24.58
N CYS A 320 -10.65 1.78 -23.49
CA CYS A 320 -9.99 0.78 -22.68
C CYS A 320 -11.03 -0.17 -22.03
N TYR A 321 -12.14 0.40 -21.54
CA TYR A 321 -13.21 -0.38 -20.91
C TYR A 321 -13.84 -1.37 -21.91
N LYS A 322 -14.23 -0.88 -23.10
CA LYS A 322 -14.79 -1.72 -24.17
C LYS A 322 -13.82 -2.80 -24.64
N ARG A 323 -12.53 -2.45 -24.74
CA ARG A 323 -11.50 -3.42 -25.14
C ARG A 323 -11.35 -4.54 -24.11
N LEU A 324 -11.35 -4.20 -22.82
CA LEU A 324 -11.35 -5.22 -21.76
C LEU A 324 -12.61 -6.09 -21.82
N GLN A 325 -13.80 -5.51 -21.97
CA GLN A 325 -15.03 -6.25 -22.12
C GLN A 325 -14.97 -7.20 -23.30
N HIS A 326 -14.48 -6.75 -24.44
CA HIS A 326 -14.34 -7.58 -25.64
C HIS A 326 -13.37 -8.76 -25.43
N GLU A 327 -12.24 -8.55 -24.75
CA GLU A 327 -11.32 -9.64 -24.40
C GLU A 327 -11.99 -10.70 -23.53
N LEU A 328 -12.69 -10.25 -22.47
CA LEU A 328 -13.35 -11.15 -21.52
C LEU A 328 -14.49 -11.95 -22.19
N ASP A 329 -15.23 -11.33 -23.11
CA ASP A 329 -16.29 -12.00 -23.90
C ASP A 329 -15.68 -13.05 -24.83
N ALA A 330 -14.60 -12.71 -25.52
CA ALA A 330 -13.90 -13.64 -26.41
C ALA A 330 -13.29 -14.82 -25.65
N ALA A 331 -12.81 -14.60 -24.44
CA ALA A 331 -12.21 -15.62 -23.58
C ALA A 331 -13.26 -16.61 -23.02
N ARG A 332 -14.56 -16.25 -22.99
CA ARG A 332 -15.66 -17.08 -22.49
C ARG A 332 -15.37 -17.73 -21.14
N LEU A 333 -14.85 -16.93 -20.21
CA LEU A 333 -14.43 -17.42 -18.90
C LEU A 333 -15.61 -18.01 -18.12
N PRO A 334 -15.42 -19.15 -17.41
CA PRO A 334 -16.44 -19.69 -16.52
C PRO A 334 -16.67 -18.76 -15.33
N ARG A 335 -17.77 -18.95 -14.63
CA ARG A 335 -18.07 -18.22 -13.38
C ARG A 335 -18.27 -19.20 -12.23
N PRO A 336 -17.58 -18.97 -11.09
CA PRO A 336 -16.56 -17.95 -10.84
C PRO A 336 -15.33 -18.11 -11.75
N VAL A 337 -14.68 -16.98 -12.07
CA VAL A 337 -13.51 -16.96 -12.97
C VAL A 337 -12.30 -17.57 -12.26
N PRO A 338 -11.69 -18.67 -12.78
CA PRO A 338 -10.46 -19.21 -12.19
C PRO A 338 -9.29 -18.23 -12.35
N TYR A 339 -8.48 -18.10 -11.30
CA TYR A 339 -7.28 -17.23 -11.32
C TYR A 339 -6.35 -17.55 -12.51
N GLY A 340 -6.11 -18.85 -12.75
CA GLY A 340 -5.25 -19.31 -13.85
C GLY A 340 -5.73 -18.90 -15.23
N ASP A 341 -7.04 -18.67 -15.42
CA ASP A 341 -7.63 -18.19 -16.67
C ASP A 341 -7.54 -16.65 -16.74
N ALA A 342 -7.86 -15.97 -15.64
CA ALA A 342 -7.80 -14.51 -15.57
C ALA A 342 -6.42 -13.94 -15.90
N VAL A 343 -5.34 -14.53 -15.35
CA VAL A 343 -3.96 -14.06 -15.59
C VAL A 343 -3.47 -14.30 -17.03
N ARG A 344 -4.19 -15.09 -17.85
CA ARG A 344 -3.90 -15.27 -19.27
C ARG A 344 -4.56 -14.23 -20.18
N CYS A 345 -5.47 -13.42 -19.64
CA CYS A 345 -6.07 -12.29 -20.35
C CYS A 345 -5.05 -11.15 -20.43
N GLU A 346 -4.48 -10.93 -21.59
CA GLU A 346 -3.37 -10.00 -21.79
C GLU A 346 -3.76 -8.53 -21.52
N TYR A 347 -4.96 -8.15 -21.96
CA TYR A 347 -5.44 -6.78 -21.75
C TYR A 347 -5.86 -6.54 -20.30
N LEU A 348 -6.43 -7.54 -19.64
CA LEU A 348 -6.68 -7.50 -18.19
C LEU A 348 -5.37 -7.30 -17.41
N ASP A 349 -4.30 -8.05 -17.73
CA ASP A 349 -2.97 -7.88 -17.11
C ASP A 349 -2.43 -6.47 -17.36
N ALA A 350 -2.58 -5.95 -18.59
CA ALA A 350 -2.15 -4.60 -18.94
C ALA A 350 -2.91 -3.52 -18.14
N VAL A 351 -4.23 -3.65 -17.99
CA VAL A 351 -5.09 -2.76 -17.20
C VAL A 351 -4.68 -2.77 -15.72
N VAL A 352 -4.49 -3.94 -15.12
CA VAL A 352 -4.09 -4.08 -13.71
C VAL A 352 -2.73 -3.43 -13.46
N ARG A 353 -1.73 -3.71 -14.33
CA ARG A 353 -0.39 -3.11 -14.21
C ARG A 353 -0.41 -1.61 -14.37
N GLU A 354 -1.17 -1.11 -15.33
CA GLU A 354 -1.25 0.33 -15.58
C GLU A 354 -1.94 1.06 -14.42
N ALA A 355 -3.03 0.51 -13.87
CA ALA A 355 -3.69 1.08 -12.70
C ALA A 355 -2.73 1.14 -11.49
N LEU A 356 -2.02 0.04 -11.20
CA LEU A 356 -1.00 0.00 -10.15
C LEU A 356 0.14 1.00 -10.38
N ARG A 357 0.47 1.30 -11.62
CA ARG A 357 1.50 2.27 -11.97
C ARG A 357 1.04 3.70 -11.71
N VAL A 358 -0.12 4.09 -12.26
CA VAL A 358 -0.61 5.47 -12.17
C VAL A 358 -1.21 5.81 -10.81
N HIS A 359 -1.71 4.79 -10.10
CA HIS A 359 -2.28 4.92 -8.75
C HIS A 359 -1.68 3.90 -7.79
N PRO A 360 -0.39 4.00 -7.45
CA PRO A 360 0.19 3.14 -6.42
C PRO A 360 -0.48 3.39 -5.07
N GLY A 361 -0.83 2.31 -4.35
CA GLY A 361 -1.58 2.39 -3.10
C GLY A 361 -0.87 3.21 -2.00
N VAL A 362 0.48 3.20 -1.96
CA VAL A 362 1.28 3.99 -1.01
C VAL A 362 1.75 5.29 -1.63
N GLY A 363 1.42 6.43 -1.01
CA GLY A 363 1.70 7.78 -1.50
C GLY A 363 2.79 8.55 -0.76
N LEU A 364 3.48 7.94 0.21
CA LEU A 364 4.59 8.55 0.94
C LEU A 364 5.92 7.91 0.57
N LEU A 365 7.03 8.48 1.07
CA LEU A 365 8.36 7.93 0.86
C LEU A 365 8.50 6.55 1.51
N LEU A 366 9.11 5.63 0.79
CA LEU A 366 9.56 4.35 1.34
C LEU A 366 10.91 4.56 2.05
N GLU A 367 10.88 5.18 3.21
CA GLU A 367 12.07 5.67 3.91
C GLU A 367 13.03 4.57 4.37
N ARG A 368 14.33 4.89 4.25
CA ARG A 368 15.46 4.08 4.74
C ARG A 368 16.50 5.01 5.35
N VAL A 369 17.33 4.46 6.22
CA VAL A 369 18.48 5.17 6.79
C VAL A 369 19.75 4.74 6.05
N VAL A 370 20.55 5.70 5.62
CA VAL A 370 21.83 5.45 4.96
C VAL A 370 22.78 4.81 5.98
N PRO A 371 23.39 3.64 5.66
CA PRO A 371 24.30 2.93 6.55
C PRO A 371 25.66 3.66 6.69
N GLU A 372 26.58 3.08 7.48
CA GLU A 372 27.86 3.71 7.83
C GLU A 372 28.75 4.01 6.63
N GLU A 373 28.62 3.26 5.54
CA GLU A 373 29.39 3.48 4.31
C GLU A 373 28.95 4.72 3.55
N GLY A 374 27.81 5.32 3.91
CA GLY A 374 27.19 6.40 3.15
C GLY A 374 26.53 5.89 1.86
N LEU A 375 26.01 6.83 1.06
CA LEU A 375 25.40 6.53 -0.23
C LEU A 375 25.92 7.50 -1.30
N ALA A 376 26.64 6.99 -2.28
CA ALA A 376 26.94 7.71 -3.51
C ALA A 376 25.73 7.62 -4.45
N VAL A 377 25.11 8.76 -4.74
CA VAL A 377 23.99 8.85 -5.69
C VAL A 377 24.55 8.88 -7.10
N PRO A 378 24.01 8.11 -8.07
CA PRO A 378 24.50 8.08 -9.44
C PRO A 378 24.59 9.47 -10.08
N ARG A 379 25.60 9.70 -10.92
CA ARG A 379 25.83 11.00 -11.58
C ARG A 379 24.66 11.45 -12.47
N GLY A 380 23.99 10.51 -13.11
CA GLY A 380 22.77 10.76 -13.90
C GLY A 380 21.65 11.42 -13.10
N ALA A 381 21.61 11.14 -11.80
CA ALA A 381 20.59 11.68 -10.89
C ALA A 381 20.75 13.19 -10.62
N ARG A 382 21.84 13.85 -11.02
CA ARG A 382 22.04 15.29 -10.81
C ARG A 382 22.97 15.94 -11.85
N ASN A 383 22.55 15.92 -13.12
CA ASN A 383 23.25 16.67 -14.20
C ASN A 383 24.78 16.45 -14.21
N GLY A 384 25.27 15.26 -13.83
CA GLY A 384 26.69 14.93 -13.84
C GLY A 384 27.46 15.28 -12.55
N GLU A 385 26.82 15.88 -11.53
CA GLU A 385 27.47 16.15 -10.24
C GLU A 385 27.46 14.90 -9.34
N ASP A 386 28.57 14.67 -8.64
CA ASP A 386 28.64 13.65 -7.59
C ASP A 386 27.89 14.12 -6.35
N VAL A 387 26.93 13.32 -5.89
CA VAL A 387 26.20 13.56 -4.63
C VAL A 387 26.49 12.40 -3.69
N PHE A 388 27.02 12.73 -2.51
CA PHE A 388 27.22 11.77 -1.43
C PHE A 388 26.30 12.10 -0.27
N LEU A 389 25.50 11.13 0.15
CA LEU A 389 24.65 11.21 1.33
C LEU A 389 25.37 10.54 2.51
N PRO A 390 25.66 11.28 3.59
CA PRO A 390 26.38 10.74 4.72
C PRO A 390 25.56 9.71 5.51
N PRO A 391 26.23 8.86 6.33
CA PRO A 391 25.57 7.95 7.26
C PRO A 391 24.48 8.63 8.10
N GLY A 392 23.41 7.91 8.39
CA GLY A 392 22.29 8.41 9.18
C GLY A 392 21.32 9.33 8.43
N THR A 393 21.61 9.71 7.16
CA THR A 393 20.65 10.42 6.32
C THR A 393 19.43 9.54 6.06
N VAL A 394 18.24 10.08 6.25
CA VAL A 394 17.00 9.42 5.80
C VAL A 394 16.84 9.62 4.30
N VAL A 395 16.69 8.56 3.56
CA VAL A 395 16.53 8.58 2.10
C VAL A 395 15.35 7.71 1.69
N GLY A 396 14.65 8.12 0.66
CA GLY A 396 13.53 7.30 0.16
C GLY A 396 13.05 7.75 -1.21
N MET A 397 12.20 6.92 -1.79
CA MET A 397 11.56 7.17 -3.08
C MET A 397 10.05 7.05 -2.91
N ASN A 398 9.31 7.89 -3.63
CA ASN A 398 7.86 7.85 -3.66
C ASN A 398 7.40 7.18 -4.97
N ALA A 399 6.59 6.12 -4.86
CA ALA A 399 6.07 5.41 -6.03
C ALA A 399 5.30 6.33 -7.00
N TRP A 400 4.57 7.34 -6.49
CA TRP A 400 3.85 8.33 -7.30
C TRP A 400 4.77 9.22 -8.14
N VAL A 401 6.04 9.32 -7.78
CA VAL A 401 7.06 10.04 -8.59
C VAL A 401 7.73 9.07 -9.55
N VAL A 402 8.26 7.96 -9.04
CA VAL A 402 9.11 7.03 -9.79
C VAL A 402 8.33 6.28 -10.88
N ASN A 403 7.10 5.84 -10.56
CA ASN A 403 6.23 5.16 -11.52
C ASN A 403 5.75 6.09 -12.67
N ASN A 404 6.05 7.39 -12.60
CA ASN A 404 5.78 8.37 -13.63
C ASN A 404 7.05 8.88 -14.35
N ASP A 405 8.17 8.17 -14.20
CA ASP A 405 9.41 8.51 -14.89
C ASP A 405 9.24 8.41 -16.42
N LYS A 406 9.42 9.56 -17.12
CA LYS A 406 9.22 9.64 -18.57
C LYS A 406 10.29 8.90 -19.36
N GLY A 407 11.47 8.71 -18.81
CA GLY A 407 12.56 7.94 -19.43
C GLY A 407 12.28 6.45 -19.45
N VAL A 408 11.44 5.96 -18.51
CA VAL A 408 11.05 4.55 -18.41
C VAL A 408 9.70 4.28 -19.05
N PHE A 409 8.69 5.10 -18.73
CA PHE A 409 7.30 4.87 -19.13
C PHE A 409 6.86 5.68 -20.36
N GLY A 410 7.74 6.49 -20.93
CA GLY A 410 7.46 7.31 -22.11
C GLY A 410 6.95 8.72 -21.77
N PRO A 411 6.85 9.61 -22.79
CA PRO A 411 6.48 11.01 -22.60
C PRO A 411 5.08 11.20 -21.98
N ASP A 412 4.22 10.22 -22.18
CA ASP A 412 2.85 10.12 -21.67
C ASP A 412 2.72 9.32 -20.35
N ALA A 413 3.79 9.25 -19.55
CA ALA A 413 3.81 8.50 -18.30
C ALA A 413 2.69 8.88 -17.30
N GLU A 414 2.13 10.08 -17.41
CA GLU A 414 1.04 10.55 -16.56
C GLU A 414 -0.34 10.07 -17.02
N VAL A 415 -0.45 9.50 -18.22
CA VAL A 415 -1.70 9.04 -18.82
C VAL A 415 -1.91 7.56 -18.54
N PHE A 416 -3.14 7.18 -18.15
CA PHE A 416 -3.55 5.79 -18.07
C PHE A 416 -3.65 5.21 -19.48
N ARG A 417 -2.74 4.31 -19.82
CA ARG A 417 -2.64 3.67 -21.14
C ARG A 417 -2.19 2.21 -21.00
N PRO A 418 -3.11 1.26 -20.87
CA PRO A 418 -2.81 -0.17 -20.73
C PRO A 418 -1.93 -0.72 -21.88
N GLU A 419 -2.07 -0.19 -23.08
CA GLU A 419 -1.29 -0.59 -24.28
C GLU A 419 0.22 -0.46 -24.08
N ARG A 420 0.65 0.32 -23.11
CA ARG A 420 2.05 0.44 -22.69
C ARG A 420 2.66 -0.92 -22.30
N TRP A 421 1.85 -1.81 -21.79
CA TRP A 421 2.25 -3.14 -21.33
C TRP A 421 2.17 -4.22 -22.40
N LEU A 422 1.59 -3.90 -23.55
CA LEU A 422 1.46 -4.80 -24.71
C LEU A 422 2.61 -4.59 -25.68
N ARG A 423 2.84 -5.58 -26.54
CA ARG A 423 3.78 -5.44 -27.65
C ARG A 423 3.21 -4.49 -28.70
N GLY A 424 3.99 -3.47 -29.06
CA GLY A 424 3.62 -2.49 -30.08
C GLY A 424 3.72 -3.06 -31.51
N ASP A 425 2.98 -2.44 -32.44
CA ASP A 425 3.08 -2.79 -33.85
C ASP A 425 4.50 -2.57 -34.37
N GLY A 426 5.10 -3.62 -34.94
CA GLY A 426 6.47 -3.59 -35.43
C GLY A 426 7.56 -3.72 -34.36
N GLU A 427 7.23 -3.81 -33.08
CA GLU A 427 8.18 -4.03 -31.99
C GLU A 427 8.66 -5.51 -32.00
N GLY A 428 9.98 -5.71 -32.09
CA GLY A 428 10.56 -7.05 -31.95
C GLY A 428 10.35 -7.64 -30.56
N VAL A 429 10.36 -8.98 -30.47
CA VAL A 429 10.15 -9.69 -29.19
C VAL A 429 11.18 -9.26 -28.14
N GLU A 430 12.45 -9.22 -28.51
CA GLU A 430 13.55 -8.84 -27.60
C GLU A 430 13.40 -7.41 -27.06
N GLY A 431 13.09 -6.45 -27.93
CA GLY A 431 12.86 -5.05 -27.54
C GLY A 431 11.65 -4.91 -26.59
N TYR A 432 10.58 -5.66 -26.85
CA TYR A 432 9.42 -5.73 -25.96
C TYR A 432 9.79 -6.28 -24.58
N GLU A 433 10.50 -7.41 -24.53
CA GLU A 433 10.91 -8.04 -23.28
C GLU A 433 11.82 -7.14 -22.43
N GLU A 434 12.79 -6.46 -23.06
CA GLU A 434 13.66 -5.49 -22.38
C GLU A 434 12.87 -4.31 -21.83
N ARG A 435 11.94 -3.75 -22.63
CA ARG A 435 11.08 -2.63 -22.20
C ARG A 435 10.21 -3.02 -21.04
N ILE A 436 9.52 -4.16 -21.10
CA ILE A 436 8.67 -4.66 -20.03
C ILE A 436 9.49 -4.95 -18.76
N LYS A 437 10.66 -5.55 -18.90
CA LYS A 437 11.55 -5.79 -17.77
C LYS A 437 11.97 -4.48 -17.09
N ARG A 438 12.38 -3.48 -17.88
CA ARG A 438 12.76 -2.15 -17.36
C ARG A 438 11.60 -1.49 -16.61
N MET A 439 10.39 -1.53 -17.16
CA MET A 439 9.20 -0.97 -16.50
C MET A 439 8.89 -1.70 -15.20
N LYS A 440 8.95 -3.05 -15.18
CA LYS A 440 8.74 -3.87 -13.96
C LYS A 440 9.78 -3.59 -12.89
N ASP A 441 11.05 -3.42 -13.27
CA ASP A 441 12.16 -3.17 -12.34
C ASP A 441 12.04 -1.82 -11.62
N VAL A 442 11.33 -0.86 -12.23
CA VAL A 442 11.15 0.50 -11.71
C VAL A 442 9.86 0.66 -10.90
N MET A 443 8.86 -0.19 -11.10
CA MET A 443 7.59 -0.10 -10.35
C MET A 443 7.78 -0.31 -8.87
N LEU A 444 7.43 0.70 -8.05
CA LEU A 444 7.49 0.65 -6.60
C LEU A 444 6.12 0.48 -5.92
N SER A 445 5.05 0.13 -6.67
CA SER A 445 3.69 0.00 -6.12
C SER A 445 3.58 -1.00 -4.97
N PHE A 446 4.43 -2.03 -4.96
CA PHE A 446 4.58 -2.99 -3.87
C PHE A 446 5.91 -2.86 -3.12
N GLY A 447 6.66 -1.77 -3.33
CA GLY A 447 8.02 -1.63 -2.84
C GLY A 447 9.00 -2.57 -3.53
N ALA A 448 10.22 -2.70 -2.98
CA ALA A 448 11.26 -3.57 -3.54
C ALA A 448 12.17 -4.19 -2.47
N GLY A 449 12.94 -5.21 -2.88
CA GLY A 449 13.95 -5.88 -2.07
C GLY A 449 13.41 -6.59 -0.83
N ARG A 450 14.19 -6.57 0.26
CA ARG A 450 13.87 -7.31 1.51
C ARG A 450 12.52 -6.94 2.13
N ARG A 451 12.07 -5.70 1.89
CA ARG A 451 10.83 -5.14 2.45
C ARG A 451 9.71 -5.05 1.42
N VAL A 452 9.83 -5.80 0.30
CA VAL A 452 8.74 -5.92 -0.67
C VAL A 452 7.48 -6.42 0.01
N CYS A 453 6.32 -5.93 -0.43
CA CYS A 453 5.02 -6.29 0.13
C CYS A 453 4.87 -7.82 0.23
N LEU A 454 4.57 -8.32 1.42
CA LEU A 454 4.34 -9.75 1.65
C LEU A 454 3.05 -10.21 0.97
N GLY A 455 1.99 -9.38 1.02
CA GLY A 455 0.68 -9.66 0.46
C GLY A 455 0.53 -9.39 -1.04
N ARG A 456 1.63 -9.08 -1.77
CA ARG A 456 1.55 -8.72 -3.19
C ARG A 456 0.77 -9.75 -4.03
N GLU A 457 1.12 -11.02 -3.89
CA GLU A 457 0.47 -12.08 -4.67
C GLU A 457 -0.99 -12.28 -4.25
N LEU A 458 -1.31 -12.12 -2.95
CA LEU A 458 -2.69 -12.20 -2.44
C LEU A 458 -3.55 -11.07 -3.02
N SER A 459 -3.06 -9.83 -2.96
CA SER A 459 -3.77 -8.68 -3.53
C SER A 459 -3.98 -8.83 -5.05
N LEU A 460 -2.94 -9.24 -5.78
CA LEU A 460 -3.07 -9.52 -7.22
C LEU A 460 -4.05 -10.66 -7.48
N PHE A 461 -4.01 -11.72 -6.67
CA PHE A 461 -4.94 -12.85 -6.77
C PHE A 461 -6.40 -12.38 -6.67
N GLU A 462 -6.72 -11.55 -5.69
CA GLU A 462 -8.06 -10.98 -5.52
C GLU A 462 -8.44 -10.08 -6.71
N ILE A 463 -7.53 -9.20 -7.13
CA ILE A 463 -7.78 -8.25 -8.23
C ILE A 463 -8.08 -8.98 -9.55
N TYR A 464 -7.25 -9.98 -9.91
CA TYR A 464 -7.47 -10.76 -11.15
C TYR A 464 -8.76 -11.58 -11.13
N LYS A 465 -9.30 -11.88 -9.95
CA LYS A 465 -10.59 -12.55 -9.82
C LYS A 465 -11.77 -11.58 -9.84
N VAL A 466 -11.68 -10.47 -9.09
CA VAL A 466 -12.79 -9.50 -8.98
C VAL A 466 -13.06 -8.78 -10.30
N VAL A 467 -12.00 -8.27 -10.96
CA VAL A 467 -12.18 -7.41 -12.14
C VAL A 467 -12.93 -8.12 -13.26
N PRO A 468 -12.55 -9.34 -13.71
CA PRO A 468 -13.32 -10.01 -14.76
C PRO A 468 -14.72 -10.42 -14.30
N MET A 469 -14.93 -10.73 -13.03
CA MET A 469 -16.25 -11.06 -12.50
C MET A 469 -17.22 -9.88 -12.60
N ILE A 470 -16.81 -8.68 -12.15
CA ILE A 470 -17.68 -7.49 -12.16
C ILE A 470 -17.86 -6.92 -13.56
N VAL A 471 -16.77 -6.80 -14.34
CA VAL A 471 -16.80 -6.29 -15.73
C VAL A 471 -17.58 -7.23 -16.66
N GLY A 472 -17.54 -8.51 -16.39
CA GLY A 472 -18.32 -9.51 -17.13
C GLY A 472 -19.80 -9.58 -16.70
N ALA A 473 -20.15 -9.18 -15.46
CA ALA A 473 -21.51 -9.23 -14.94
C ALA A 473 -22.30 -7.94 -15.15
N PHE A 474 -21.62 -6.80 -15.12
CA PHE A 474 -22.25 -5.49 -15.05
C PHE A 474 -21.64 -4.50 -16.03
N ASP A 475 -22.47 -3.56 -16.48
CA ASP A 475 -22.04 -2.33 -17.11
C ASP A 475 -22.07 -1.20 -16.07
N PHE A 476 -20.96 -0.48 -15.95
CA PHE A 476 -20.79 0.63 -15.02
C PHE A 476 -20.72 1.95 -15.79
N GLU A 477 -21.36 2.98 -15.24
CA GLU A 477 -21.32 4.35 -15.74
C GLU A 477 -21.08 5.31 -14.56
N LEU A 478 -20.15 6.27 -14.68
CA LEU A 478 -20.04 7.34 -13.67
C LEU A 478 -21.31 8.16 -13.63
N VAL A 479 -21.82 8.49 -12.44
CA VAL A 479 -22.97 9.37 -12.27
C VAL A 479 -22.69 10.75 -12.86
N ASP A 480 -21.47 11.24 -12.70
CA ASP A 480 -20.97 12.47 -13.32
C ASP A 480 -19.60 12.22 -13.97
N GLN A 481 -19.57 12.19 -15.30
CA GLN A 481 -18.37 11.98 -16.08
C GLN A 481 -17.34 13.11 -15.96
N LYS A 482 -17.78 14.33 -15.56
CA LYS A 482 -16.90 15.50 -15.41
C LYS A 482 -16.28 15.59 -14.03
N LYS A 483 -16.90 14.98 -13.03
CA LYS A 483 -16.37 14.98 -11.67
C LYS A 483 -15.09 14.14 -11.60
N GLU A 484 -14.03 14.75 -11.11
CA GLU A 484 -12.81 14.02 -10.73
C GLU A 484 -12.97 13.48 -9.31
N TRP A 485 -12.38 12.33 -9.06
CA TRP A 485 -12.35 11.77 -7.72
C TRP A 485 -11.53 12.63 -6.75
N GLU A 486 -11.88 12.56 -5.47
CA GLU A 486 -11.11 13.20 -4.41
C GLU A 486 -10.20 12.17 -3.75
N LEU A 487 -8.92 12.52 -3.64
CA LEU A 487 -7.89 11.66 -3.05
C LEU A 487 -7.40 12.23 -1.72
N THR A 488 -7.20 11.34 -0.75
CA THR A 488 -6.55 11.66 0.52
C THR A 488 -5.39 10.69 0.73
N ASN A 489 -4.19 11.24 0.93
CA ASN A 489 -2.97 10.48 1.15
C ASN A 489 -2.59 10.48 2.63
N SER A 490 -2.89 9.38 3.29
CA SER A 490 -2.54 9.11 4.69
C SER A 490 -1.74 7.82 4.79
N TRP A 491 -0.61 7.74 4.12
CA TRP A 491 0.15 6.55 3.79
C TRP A 491 -0.46 5.80 2.61
N PHE A 492 -1.70 5.33 2.72
CA PHE A 492 -2.48 4.88 1.56
C PHE A 492 -3.15 6.07 0.88
N VAL A 493 -3.17 6.06 -0.47
CA VAL A 493 -3.87 7.10 -1.25
C VAL A 493 -5.30 6.64 -1.47
N ARG A 494 -6.15 6.98 -0.52
CA ARG A 494 -7.55 6.59 -0.50
C ARG A 494 -8.39 7.46 -1.43
N VAL A 495 -9.40 6.85 -2.00
CA VAL A 495 -10.44 7.52 -2.79
C VAL A 495 -11.63 7.78 -1.88
N LYS A 496 -12.13 9.02 -1.85
CA LYS A 496 -13.24 9.41 -0.98
C LYS A 496 -14.56 8.80 -1.41
N SER A 497 -14.89 8.89 -2.70
CA SER A 497 -16.06 8.25 -3.30
C SER A 497 -15.94 8.16 -4.82
N VAL A 498 -16.58 7.15 -5.42
CA VAL A 498 -16.79 7.02 -6.87
C VAL A 498 -18.22 6.57 -7.09
N ASP A 499 -19.10 7.53 -7.38
CA ASP A 499 -20.52 7.28 -7.62
C ASP A 499 -20.74 6.70 -9.03
N VAL A 500 -21.28 5.50 -9.10
CA VAL A 500 -21.58 4.78 -10.36
C VAL A 500 -23.04 4.36 -10.44
N ARG A 501 -23.56 4.25 -11.67
CA ARG A 501 -24.77 3.50 -12.00
C ARG A 501 -24.36 2.13 -12.51
N ILE A 502 -25.06 1.10 -12.05
CA ILE A 502 -24.77 -0.30 -12.38
C ILE A 502 -25.96 -0.87 -13.12
N LYS A 503 -25.72 -1.53 -14.25
CA LYS A 503 -26.72 -2.24 -15.04
C LYS A 503 -26.29 -3.69 -15.25
N PRO A 504 -27.20 -4.65 -15.34
CA PRO A 504 -26.84 -6.00 -15.77
C PRO A 504 -26.25 -5.94 -17.18
N ARG A 505 -25.14 -6.61 -17.38
CA ARG A 505 -24.54 -6.70 -18.71
C ARG A 505 -25.23 -7.76 -19.53
N MET A 506 -25.74 -7.39 -20.70
CA MET A 506 -26.22 -8.32 -21.69
C MET A 506 -25.04 -8.77 -22.55
N LEU A 507 -24.72 -10.07 -22.50
CA LEU A 507 -23.68 -10.62 -23.37
C LEU A 507 -24.17 -10.54 -24.82
N PRO A 508 -23.31 -10.19 -25.77
CA PRO A 508 -23.66 -10.30 -27.20
C PRO A 508 -23.94 -11.77 -27.52
N ASN A 509 -25.04 -11.99 -28.24
CA ASN A 509 -25.49 -13.32 -28.70
C ASN A 509 -24.45 -14.02 -29.57
#